data_18fc2f125b1bf05f9f071f66fcc6dfed
#
_entry.id   18fc2f125b1bf05f9f071f66fcc6dfed
#
_cell.length_a   1.000
_cell.length_b   1.000
_cell.length_c   1.000
_cell.angle_alpha   90.00
_cell.angle_beta   90.00
_cell.angle_gamma   90.00
#
_symmetry.space_group_name_H-M   'P 1'
#
loop_
_entity.id
_entity.type
_entity.pdbx_description
1 polymer ?
#
loop_
_entity_poly.entity_id
_entity_poly.type
_entity_poly.pdbx_seq_one_letter_code
_entity_poly.pdbx_strand_id
1 'polypeptide(L)'
;MDKIKVLLVEDQDLLLDGMSLSLGASNEIEVIGKFKDIESYFTFENKKLIDVILTDVCCANNHNSIDYVKKIKEDNPNIKIVMMTSVMEINFIDRAKIAGADSFVYKTIPTKELITVIRNVMNGYSTFPLSKKEEISFLKDLTDNELNIIRLYCQGNNRKEIASKLNFSESTIKNNITLILEKTGFASMSKFAIWLMQNGFIV
;
A
#
# COMPACT_ATOMS: atom_id res chain seq x y z
N MET A 1 3.63 -19.34 -25.56
CA MET A 1 3.66 -19.24 -24.09
C MET A 1 2.28 -18.83 -23.63
N ASP A 2 1.74 -19.49 -22.63
CA ASP A 2 0.47 -19.07 -22.05
C ASP A 2 0.67 -17.71 -21.37
N LYS A 3 -0.37 -16.86 -21.45
CA LYS A 3 -0.33 -15.53 -20.83
C LYS A 3 -0.42 -15.67 -19.32
N ILE A 4 0.28 -14.78 -18.61
CA ILE A 4 0.17 -14.67 -17.14
C ILE A 4 -1.21 -14.09 -16.81
N LYS A 5 -2.01 -14.83 -16.05
CA LYS A 5 -3.37 -14.45 -15.66
C LYS A 5 -3.36 -13.58 -14.42
N VAL A 6 -3.75 -12.32 -14.60
CA VAL A 6 -3.69 -11.29 -13.57
C VAL A 6 -5.08 -10.90 -13.09
N LEU A 7 -5.26 -10.89 -11.78
CA LEU A 7 -6.38 -10.25 -11.10
C LEU A 7 -5.96 -8.84 -10.68
N LEU A 8 -6.75 -7.82 -11.05
CA LEU A 8 -6.53 -6.43 -10.62
C LEU A 8 -7.47 -6.08 -9.48
N VAL A 9 -6.93 -5.43 -8.45
CA VAL A 9 -7.69 -4.89 -7.30
C VAL A 9 -7.32 -3.42 -7.10
N GLU A 10 -8.28 -2.53 -7.34
CA GLU A 10 -8.11 -1.08 -7.34
C GLU A 10 -9.48 -0.41 -7.18
N ASP A 11 -9.65 0.49 -6.24
CA ASP A 11 -10.94 1.14 -5.96
C ASP A 11 -11.26 2.32 -6.88
N GLN A 12 -10.25 2.88 -7.53
CA GLN A 12 -10.42 3.98 -8.49
C GLN A 12 -10.73 3.44 -9.90
N ASP A 13 -11.96 3.62 -10.37
CA ASP A 13 -12.44 3.08 -11.66
C ASP A 13 -11.53 3.44 -12.83
N LEU A 14 -11.14 4.72 -12.94
CA LEU A 14 -10.29 5.18 -14.04
C LEU A 14 -8.91 4.51 -14.04
N LEU A 15 -8.34 4.30 -12.86
CA LEU A 15 -7.04 3.65 -12.72
C LEU A 15 -7.15 2.15 -13.01
N LEU A 16 -8.19 1.49 -12.49
CA LEU A 16 -8.48 0.08 -12.72
C LEU A 16 -8.65 -0.21 -14.23
N ASP A 17 -9.43 0.61 -14.92
CA ASP A 17 -9.63 0.47 -16.36
C ASP A 17 -8.36 0.80 -17.16
N GLY A 18 -7.66 1.86 -16.81
CA GLY A 18 -6.39 2.25 -17.44
C GLY A 18 -5.31 1.16 -17.32
N MET A 19 -5.17 0.56 -16.12
CA MET A 19 -4.25 -0.56 -15.89
C MET A 19 -4.66 -1.80 -16.68
N SER A 20 -5.96 -2.13 -16.68
CA SER A 20 -6.48 -3.27 -17.42
C SER A 20 -6.19 -3.15 -18.92
N LEU A 21 -6.40 -1.97 -19.51
CA LEU A 21 -6.09 -1.72 -20.91
C LEU A 21 -4.58 -1.79 -21.19
N SER A 22 -3.77 -1.14 -20.34
CA SER A 22 -2.32 -1.07 -20.52
C SER A 22 -1.64 -2.42 -20.38
N LEU A 23 -2.06 -3.24 -19.42
CA LEU A 23 -1.53 -4.60 -19.22
C LEU A 23 -2.04 -5.56 -20.29
N GLY A 24 -3.34 -5.47 -20.64
CA GLY A 24 -3.96 -6.30 -21.67
C GLY A 24 -3.43 -6.06 -23.09
N ALA A 25 -2.84 -4.89 -23.35
CA ALA A 25 -2.13 -4.60 -24.60
C ALA A 25 -0.82 -5.40 -24.76
N SER A 26 -0.31 -5.99 -23.66
CA SER A 26 0.85 -6.88 -23.71
C SER A 26 0.43 -8.27 -24.20
N ASN A 27 1.32 -8.89 -24.98
CA ASN A 27 1.15 -10.29 -25.38
C ASN A 27 1.43 -11.27 -24.23
N GLU A 28 1.98 -10.79 -23.11
CA GLU A 28 2.42 -11.61 -21.97
C GLU A 28 1.34 -11.74 -20.89
N ILE A 29 0.37 -10.81 -20.82
CA ILE A 29 -0.58 -10.70 -19.72
C ILE A 29 -2.03 -10.84 -20.21
N GLU A 30 -2.83 -11.53 -19.41
CA GLU A 30 -4.28 -11.60 -19.51
C GLU A 30 -4.92 -11.13 -18.21
N VAL A 31 -5.67 -10.04 -18.23
CA VAL A 31 -6.45 -9.59 -17.07
C VAL A 31 -7.74 -10.38 -17.02
N ILE A 32 -7.85 -11.31 -16.06
CA ILE A 32 -8.99 -12.23 -15.93
C ILE A 32 -10.06 -11.78 -14.92
N GLY A 33 -9.78 -10.72 -14.16
CA GLY A 33 -10.72 -10.14 -13.20
C GLY A 33 -10.30 -8.74 -12.78
N LYS A 34 -11.32 -7.93 -12.42
CA LYS A 34 -11.15 -6.56 -11.91
C LYS A 34 -12.06 -6.38 -10.70
N PHE A 35 -11.53 -5.99 -9.56
CA PHE A 35 -12.27 -5.78 -8.33
C PHE A 35 -11.89 -4.47 -7.66
N LYS A 36 -12.81 -3.91 -6.86
CA LYS A 36 -12.59 -2.69 -6.07
C LYS A 36 -12.06 -2.98 -4.67
N ASP A 37 -12.16 -4.22 -4.23
CA ASP A 37 -11.70 -4.69 -2.93
C ASP A 37 -11.08 -6.08 -3.04
N ILE A 38 -10.17 -6.37 -2.12
CA ILE A 38 -9.44 -7.64 -2.10
C ILE A 38 -10.30 -8.82 -1.62
N GLU A 39 -11.38 -8.57 -0.88
CA GLU A 39 -12.26 -9.63 -0.36
C GLU A 39 -12.99 -10.35 -1.50
N SER A 40 -13.26 -9.64 -2.61
CA SER A 40 -13.88 -10.21 -3.81
C SER A 40 -13.09 -11.38 -4.42
N TYR A 41 -11.78 -11.49 -4.11
CA TYR A 41 -10.97 -12.66 -4.46
C TYR A 41 -11.61 -13.97 -3.96
N PHE A 42 -12.12 -14.01 -2.71
CA PHE A 42 -12.59 -15.24 -2.08
C PHE A 42 -13.87 -15.79 -2.72
N THR A 43 -14.66 -14.93 -3.37
CA THR A 43 -15.91 -15.29 -4.06
C THR A 43 -15.73 -15.44 -5.57
N PHE A 44 -14.53 -15.17 -6.09
CA PHE A 44 -14.26 -15.24 -7.53
C PHE A 44 -14.23 -16.69 -8.01
N GLU A 45 -15.13 -17.07 -8.93
CA GLU A 45 -15.27 -18.45 -9.43
C GLU A 45 -13.98 -18.96 -10.09
N ASN A 46 -13.28 -18.07 -10.82
CA ASN A 46 -12.06 -18.41 -11.55
C ASN A 46 -10.77 -18.20 -10.74
N LYS A 47 -10.84 -18.10 -9.41
CA LYS A 47 -9.66 -17.80 -8.54
C LYS A 47 -8.51 -18.80 -8.71
N LYS A 48 -8.82 -20.07 -9.08
CA LYS A 48 -7.80 -21.10 -9.34
C LYS A 48 -6.97 -20.85 -10.60
N LEU A 49 -7.45 -19.98 -11.50
CA LEU A 49 -6.76 -19.62 -12.72
C LEU A 49 -5.82 -18.43 -12.55
N ILE A 50 -5.86 -17.77 -11.38
CA ILE A 50 -5.04 -16.58 -11.13
C ILE A 50 -3.59 -16.99 -10.89
N ASP A 51 -2.68 -16.43 -11.67
CA ASP A 51 -1.24 -16.53 -11.45
C ASP A 51 -0.74 -15.40 -10.52
N VAL A 52 -1.23 -14.16 -10.75
CA VAL A 52 -0.80 -12.96 -10.03
C VAL A 52 -2.00 -12.13 -9.60
N ILE A 53 -2.02 -11.69 -8.35
CA ILE A 53 -2.86 -10.60 -7.87
C ILE A 53 -2.01 -9.32 -7.87
N LEU A 54 -2.49 -8.30 -8.57
CA LEU A 54 -1.95 -6.96 -8.55
C LEU A 54 -2.93 -6.07 -7.78
N THR A 55 -2.59 -5.67 -6.56
CA THR A 55 -3.53 -5.02 -5.64
C THR A 55 -2.99 -3.71 -5.09
N ASP A 56 -3.86 -2.68 -5.02
CA ASP A 56 -3.58 -1.54 -4.17
C ASP A 56 -3.50 -1.97 -2.69
N VAL A 57 -2.66 -1.29 -1.93
CA VAL A 57 -2.58 -1.46 -0.47
C VAL A 57 -3.84 -0.96 0.21
N CYS A 58 -4.35 0.20 -0.22
CA CYS A 58 -5.51 0.86 0.35
C CYS A 58 -6.68 0.78 -0.63
N CYS A 59 -7.51 -0.27 -0.52
CA CYS A 59 -8.71 -0.45 -1.32
C CYS A 59 -9.95 0.18 -0.68
N ALA A 60 -11.09 0.09 -1.37
CA ALA A 60 -12.39 0.55 -0.89
C ALA A 60 -12.68 0.09 0.55
N ASN A 61 -13.51 0.87 1.27
CA ASN A 61 -13.92 0.62 2.66
C ASN A 61 -12.79 0.68 3.70
N ASN A 62 -11.69 1.40 3.44
CA ASN A 62 -10.52 1.47 4.32
C ASN A 62 -9.88 0.09 4.62
N HIS A 63 -10.13 -0.91 3.77
CA HIS A 63 -9.49 -2.21 3.92
C HIS A 63 -8.04 -2.14 3.43
N ASN A 64 -7.13 -2.58 4.30
CA ASN A 64 -5.72 -2.71 3.93
C ASN A 64 -5.50 -4.10 3.33
N SER A 65 -5.19 -4.15 2.02
CA SER A 65 -4.98 -5.43 1.32
C SER A 65 -3.85 -6.27 1.92
N ILE A 66 -2.91 -5.67 2.67
CA ILE A 66 -1.84 -6.40 3.36
C ILE A 66 -2.41 -7.44 4.34
N ASP A 67 -3.52 -7.13 5.01
CA ASP A 67 -4.11 -7.99 6.03
C ASP A 67 -4.72 -9.27 5.42
N TYR A 68 -4.94 -9.29 4.11
CA TYR A 68 -5.49 -10.44 3.37
C TYR A 68 -4.42 -11.32 2.72
N VAL A 69 -3.17 -10.82 2.59
CA VAL A 69 -2.08 -11.54 1.91
C VAL A 69 -1.90 -12.94 2.48
N LYS A 70 -1.83 -13.07 3.81
CA LYS A 70 -1.65 -14.36 4.47
C LYS A 70 -2.81 -15.32 4.16
N LYS A 71 -4.06 -14.86 4.25
CA LYS A 71 -5.25 -15.68 3.95
C LYS A 71 -5.28 -16.15 2.49
N ILE A 72 -4.88 -15.28 1.55
CA ILE A 72 -4.79 -15.64 0.13
C ILE A 72 -3.72 -16.70 -0.10
N LYS A 73 -2.56 -16.56 0.54
CA LYS A 73 -1.48 -17.56 0.47
C LYS A 73 -1.85 -18.88 1.12
N GLU A 74 -2.69 -18.88 2.16
CA GLU A 74 -3.23 -20.11 2.75
C GLU A 74 -4.26 -20.79 1.83
N ASP A 75 -5.09 -20.03 1.10
CA ASP A 75 -6.06 -20.55 0.12
C ASP A 75 -5.36 -21.06 -1.16
N ASN A 76 -4.35 -20.34 -1.65
CA ASN A 76 -3.55 -20.71 -2.81
C ASN A 76 -2.08 -20.31 -2.64
N PRO A 77 -1.20 -21.24 -2.18
CA PRO A 77 0.21 -20.93 -1.93
C PRO A 77 1.02 -20.54 -3.18
N ASN A 78 0.55 -20.92 -4.37
CA ASN A 78 1.27 -20.67 -5.62
C ASN A 78 0.98 -19.29 -6.20
N ILE A 79 -0.11 -18.65 -5.79
CA ILE A 79 -0.50 -17.33 -6.30
C ILE A 79 0.55 -16.30 -5.93
N LYS A 80 0.91 -15.44 -6.88
CA LYS A 80 1.85 -14.33 -6.65
C LYS A 80 1.08 -13.07 -6.29
N ILE A 81 1.59 -12.30 -5.34
CA ILE A 81 0.95 -11.07 -4.88
C ILE A 81 1.92 -9.90 -5.06
N VAL A 82 1.58 -9.01 -5.98
CA VAL A 82 2.27 -7.74 -6.21
C VAL A 82 1.42 -6.63 -5.63
N MET A 83 1.93 -5.96 -4.62
CA MET A 83 1.24 -4.83 -3.98
C MET A 83 1.65 -3.52 -4.63
N MET A 84 0.69 -2.61 -4.75
CA MET A 84 0.91 -1.26 -5.28
C MET A 84 0.44 -0.21 -4.29
N THR A 85 1.04 0.97 -4.33
CA THR A 85 0.54 2.13 -3.60
C THR A 85 0.95 3.44 -4.26
N SER A 86 0.11 4.46 -4.12
CA SER A 86 0.49 5.85 -4.41
C SER A 86 1.17 6.52 -3.21
N VAL A 87 1.02 5.93 -2.01
CA VAL A 87 1.45 6.52 -0.74
C VAL A 87 2.76 5.90 -0.29
N MET A 88 3.75 6.72 -0.01
CA MET A 88 4.97 6.30 0.67
C MET A 88 4.73 6.20 2.18
N GLU A 89 3.98 5.19 2.62
CA GLU A 89 3.84 4.89 4.04
C GLU A 89 4.98 3.97 4.47
N ILE A 90 5.69 4.37 5.51
CA ILE A 90 7.01 3.81 5.92
C ILE A 90 6.94 2.34 6.25
N ASN A 91 5.81 1.86 6.75
CA ASN A 91 5.66 0.49 7.22
C ASN A 91 4.99 -0.44 6.19
N PHE A 92 4.43 0.06 5.07
CA PHE A 92 3.72 -0.80 4.12
C PHE A 92 4.64 -1.83 3.47
N ILE A 93 5.85 -1.45 3.09
CA ILE A 93 6.79 -2.38 2.45
C ILE A 93 7.16 -3.52 3.40
N ASP A 94 7.52 -3.20 4.64
CA ASP A 94 7.90 -4.22 5.62
C ASP A 94 6.71 -5.10 6.02
N ARG A 95 5.54 -4.49 6.25
CA ARG A 95 4.30 -5.24 6.54
C ARG A 95 3.94 -6.17 5.38
N ALA A 96 4.02 -5.71 4.14
CA ALA A 96 3.76 -6.53 2.96
C ALA A 96 4.73 -7.72 2.86
N LYS A 97 6.04 -7.50 3.11
CA LYS A 97 7.05 -8.58 3.17
C LYS A 97 6.71 -9.60 4.24
N ILE A 98 6.42 -9.14 5.47
CA ILE A 98 6.10 -10.03 6.61
C ILE A 98 4.81 -10.81 6.34
N ALA A 99 3.82 -10.19 5.68
CA ALA A 99 2.57 -10.85 5.30
C ALA A 99 2.75 -11.90 4.18
N GLY A 100 3.87 -11.88 3.45
CA GLY A 100 4.18 -12.84 2.39
C GLY A 100 3.87 -12.35 0.97
N ALA A 101 3.76 -11.03 0.75
CA ALA A 101 3.70 -10.49 -0.60
C ALA A 101 4.99 -10.82 -1.38
N ASP A 102 4.85 -11.11 -2.68
CA ASP A 102 5.99 -11.47 -3.53
C ASP A 102 6.72 -10.23 -4.07
N SER A 103 6.03 -9.10 -4.20
CA SER A 103 6.62 -7.84 -4.67
C SER A 103 5.82 -6.64 -4.19
N PHE A 104 6.47 -5.46 -4.26
CA PHE A 104 5.85 -4.18 -3.92
C PHE A 104 6.36 -3.11 -4.88
N VAL A 105 5.46 -2.28 -5.42
CA VAL A 105 5.80 -1.19 -6.34
C VAL A 105 5.01 0.07 -6.02
N TYR A 106 5.51 1.22 -6.46
CA TYR A 106 4.72 2.45 -6.45
C TYR A 106 3.88 2.58 -7.72
N LYS A 107 2.66 3.14 -7.64
CA LYS A 107 1.76 3.33 -8.79
C LYS A 107 2.34 4.27 -9.88
N THR A 108 3.44 4.94 -9.58
CA THR A 108 4.20 5.75 -10.55
C THR A 108 5.08 4.92 -11.49
N ILE A 109 5.15 3.59 -11.28
CA ILE A 109 5.95 2.70 -12.13
C ILE A 109 5.43 2.69 -13.57
N PRO A 110 6.32 2.79 -14.59
CA PRO A 110 5.91 2.64 -15.98
C PRO A 110 5.34 1.25 -16.26
N THR A 111 4.32 1.15 -17.12
CA THR A 111 3.66 -0.13 -17.46
C THR A 111 4.65 -1.22 -17.90
N LYS A 112 5.67 -0.87 -18.69
CA LYS A 112 6.69 -1.83 -19.15
C LYS A 112 7.49 -2.43 -17.98
N GLU A 113 7.81 -1.62 -16.99
CA GLU A 113 8.52 -2.05 -15.79
C GLU A 113 7.61 -2.91 -14.91
N LEU A 114 6.32 -2.53 -14.77
CA LEU A 114 5.33 -3.32 -14.06
C LEU A 114 5.17 -4.73 -14.66
N ILE A 115 5.11 -4.84 -16.00
CA ILE A 115 5.09 -6.14 -16.70
C ILE A 115 6.35 -6.94 -16.37
N THR A 116 7.51 -6.29 -16.31
CA THR A 116 8.76 -6.94 -15.92
C THR A 116 8.72 -7.45 -14.47
N VAL A 117 8.16 -6.67 -13.54
CA VAL A 117 7.95 -7.10 -12.16
C VAL A 117 7.03 -8.32 -12.09
N ILE A 118 5.89 -8.29 -12.80
CA ILE A 118 4.94 -9.43 -12.86
C ILE A 118 5.64 -10.69 -13.39
N ARG A 119 6.41 -10.58 -14.46
CA ARG A 119 7.19 -11.70 -15.00
C ARG A 119 8.25 -12.22 -14.00
N ASN A 120 8.93 -11.32 -13.31
CA ASN A 120 9.96 -11.66 -12.32
C ASN A 120 9.38 -12.44 -11.14
N VAL A 121 8.22 -12.04 -10.60
CA VAL A 121 7.61 -12.78 -9.48
C VAL A 121 7.18 -14.18 -9.90
N MET A 122 6.75 -14.39 -11.15
CA MET A 122 6.47 -15.72 -11.68
C MET A 122 7.73 -16.61 -11.73
N ASN A 123 8.88 -16.00 -11.92
CA ASN A 123 10.19 -16.71 -11.90
C ASN A 123 10.80 -16.80 -10.47
N GLY A 124 10.07 -16.40 -9.43
CA GLY A 124 10.52 -16.47 -8.04
C GLY A 124 11.39 -15.28 -7.58
N TYR A 125 11.54 -14.24 -8.39
CA TYR A 125 12.28 -13.04 -8.01
C TYR A 125 11.33 -12.02 -7.38
N SER A 126 11.78 -11.35 -6.33
CA SER A 126 11.03 -10.30 -5.64
C SER A 126 11.60 -8.92 -5.95
N THR A 127 10.72 -7.94 -6.13
CA THR A 127 11.08 -6.52 -6.26
C THR A 127 10.40 -5.75 -5.14
N PHE A 128 11.20 -5.17 -4.26
CA PHE A 128 10.72 -4.26 -3.22
C PHE A 128 11.53 -2.97 -3.33
N PRO A 129 10.88 -1.81 -3.34
CA PRO A 129 11.60 -0.54 -3.28
C PRO A 129 12.54 -0.54 -2.08
N LEU A 130 13.73 0.00 -2.26
CA LEU A 130 14.58 0.31 -1.11
C LEU A 130 13.76 1.23 -0.22
N SER A 131 13.49 0.79 1.01
CA SER A 131 12.86 1.68 1.95
C SER A 131 13.81 2.87 2.10
N LYS A 132 13.31 4.11 1.92
CA LYS A 132 14.08 5.32 2.27
C LYS A 132 14.40 5.38 3.77
N LYS A 133 14.28 4.24 4.47
CA LYS A 133 14.58 4.05 5.89
C LYS A 133 15.98 4.51 6.29
N GLU A 134 16.93 4.47 5.35
CA GLU A 134 18.30 4.93 5.66
C GLU A 134 18.42 6.45 5.69
N GLU A 135 17.59 7.18 4.92
CA GLU A 135 17.59 8.64 4.93
C GLU A 135 16.71 9.26 6.03
N ILE A 136 15.80 8.48 6.65
CA ILE A 136 14.80 9.01 7.60
C ILE A 136 14.79 8.16 8.86
N SER A 137 15.92 8.12 9.56
CA SER A 137 16.08 7.31 10.79
C SER A 137 15.04 7.65 11.88
N PHE A 138 14.62 8.90 11.98
CA PHE A 138 13.68 9.38 13.01
C PHE A 138 12.24 8.83 12.84
N LEU A 139 11.85 8.38 11.65
CA LEU A 139 10.54 7.79 11.45
C LEU A 139 10.44 6.36 11.98
N LYS A 140 11.58 5.69 12.20
CA LYS A 140 11.63 4.35 12.82
C LYS A 140 11.22 4.38 14.30
N ASP A 141 11.37 5.53 14.93
CA ASP A 141 11.11 5.71 16.36
C ASP A 141 9.65 6.10 16.64
N LEU A 142 8.83 6.28 15.59
CA LEU A 142 7.41 6.59 15.73
C LEU A 142 6.58 5.33 15.96
N THR A 143 5.72 5.37 16.95
CA THR A 143 4.76 4.33 17.25
C THR A 143 3.58 4.37 16.27
N ASP A 144 2.78 3.29 16.19
CA ASP A 144 1.58 3.24 15.35
C ASP A 144 0.56 4.33 15.73
N ASN A 145 0.44 4.65 17.00
CA ASN A 145 -0.42 5.74 17.46
C ASN A 145 0.08 7.11 16.97
N GLU A 146 1.37 7.35 17.04
CA GLU A 146 1.97 8.59 16.52
C GLU A 146 1.81 8.70 15.00
N LEU A 147 1.97 7.62 14.25
CA LEU A 147 1.74 7.57 12.81
C LEU A 147 0.27 7.87 12.46
N ASN A 148 -0.70 7.31 13.21
CA ASN A 148 -2.11 7.59 13.03
C ASN A 148 -2.45 9.06 13.30
N ILE A 149 -1.86 9.67 14.32
CA ILE A 149 -2.01 11.09 14.63
C ILE A 149 -1.47 11.95 13.48
N ILE A 150 -0.28 11.63 12.97
CA ILE A 150 0.34 12.32 11.84
C ILE A 150 -0.57 12.25 10.60
N ARG A 151 -1.07 11.06 10.27
CA ARG A 151 -1.97 10.85 9.13
C ARG A 151 -3.21 11.72 9.22
N LEU A 152 -3.92 11.66 10.34
CA LEU A 152 -5.13 12.46 10.55
C LEU A 152 -4.84 13.96 10.52
N TYR A 153 -3.68 14.38 11.04
CA TYR A 153 -3.27 15.78 10.98
C TYR A 153 -3.03 16.24 9.53
N CYS A 154 -2.37 15.44 8.71
CA CYS A 154 -2.15 15.72 7.29
C CYS A 154 -3.45 15.75 6.48
N GLN A 155 -4.49 15.04 6.92
CA GLN A 155 -5.84 15.11 6.36
C GLN A 155 -6.61 16.37 6.80
N GLY A 156 -5.98 17.29 7.52
CA GLY A 156 -6.58 18.55 7.95
C GLY A 156 -7.39 18.47 9.26
N ASN A 157 -7.35 17.33 9.97
CA ASN A 157 -8.07 17.22 11.24
C ASN A 157 -7.38 18.03 12.34
N ASN A 158 -8.17 18.73 13.15
CA ASN A 158 -7.70 19.41 14.35
C ASN A 158 -7.54 18.41 15.52
N ARG A 159 -6.91 18.87 16.63
CA ARG A 159 -6.64 18.01 17.80
C ARG A 159 -7.89 17.34 18.39
N LYS A 160 -9.01 18.06 18.44
CA LYS A 160 -10.27 17.55 18.98
C LYS A 160 -10.84 16.43 18.08
N GLU A 161 -10.78 16.63 16.79
CA GLU A 161 -11.21 15.62 15.79
C GLU A 161 -10.34 14.38 15.83
N ILE A 162 -9.01 14.55 15.93
CA ILE A 162 -8.06 13.45 16.08
C ILE A 162 -8.34 12.66 17.36
N ALA A 163 -8.53 13.37 18.50
CA ALA A 163 -8.87 12.76 19.78
C ALA A 163 -10.14 11.91 19.68
N SER A 164 -11.18 12.45 19.06
CA SER A 164 -12.45 11.75 18.83
C SER A 164 -12.26 10.49 17.96
N LYS A 165 -11.54 10.61 16.85
CA LYS A 165 -11.34 9.48 15.91
C LYS A 165 -10.50 8.34 16.47
N LEU A 166 -9.54 8.66 17.34
CA LEU A 166 -8.65 7.68 17.96
C LEU A 166 -9.09 7.23 19.36
N ASN A 167 -10.24 7.72 19.87
CA ASN A 167 -10.72 7.44 21.22
C ASN A 167 -9.70 7.85 22.31
N PHE A 168 -9.01 8.98 22.12
CA PHE A 168 -8.07 9.55 23.07
C PHE A 168 -8.62 10.87 23.66
N SER A 169 -8.03 11.32 24.78
CA SER A 169 -8.25 12.68 25.27
C SER A 169 -7.46 13.71 24.45
N GLU A 170 -7.91 14.97 24.39
CA GLU A 170 -7.15 16.03 23.73
C GLU A 170 -5.77 16.26 24.38
N SER A 171 -5.65 16.04 25.69
CA SER A 171 -4.37 16.09 26.40
C SER A 171 -3.42 14.97 25.93
N THR A 172 -3.95 13.77 25.72
CA THR A 172 -3.17 12.65 25.15
C THR A 172 -2.64 13.00 23.76
N ILE A 173 -3.49 13.55 22.90
CA ILE A 173 -3.05 13.98 21.54
C ILE A 173 -1.99 15.09 21.63
N LYS A 174 -2.16 16.07 22.53
CA LYS A 174 -1.16 17.12 22.75
C LYS A 174 0.20 16.56 23.16
N ASN A 175 0.22 15.61 24.09
CA ASN A 175 1.45 14.97 24.53
C ASN A 175 2.12 14.15 23.41
N ASN A 176 1.34 13.38 22.65
CA ASN A 176 1.88 12.66 21.49
C ASN A 176 2.44 13.59 20.42
N ILE A 177 1.77 14.72 20.14
CA ILE A 177 2.31 15.74 19.21
C ILE A 177 3.66 16.25 19.71
N THR A 178 3.82 16.51 21.00
CA THR A 178 5.12 16.93 21.57
C THR A 178 6.19 15.86 21.34
N LEU A 179 5.87 14.60 21.64
CA LEU A 179 6.81 13.48 21.42
C LEU A 179 7.16 13.29 19.94
N ILE A 180 6.19 13.42 19.04
CA ILE A 180 6.44 13.38 17.58
C ILE A 180 7.44 14.47 17.19
N LEU A 181 7.24 15.70 17.64
CA LEU A 181 8.13 16.82 17.31
C LEU A 181 9.53 16.63 17.91
N GLU A 182 9.65 16.11 19.12
CA GLU A 182 10.94 15.76 19.75
C GLU A 182 11.67 14.67 18.95
N LYS A 183 10.96 13.59 18.56
CA LYS A 183 11.55 12.49 17.78
C LYS A 183 11.95 12.90 16.37
N THR A 184 11.17 13.80 15.75
CA THR A 184 11.36 14.18 14.34
C THR A 184 12.23 15.43 14.17
N GLY A 185 12.45 16.20 15.23
CA GLY A 185 13.22 17.45 15.19
C GLY A 185 12.51 18.63 14.52
N PHE A 186 11.24 18.50 14.16
CA PHE A 186 10.49 19.59 13.54
C PHE A 186 9.95 20.60 14.57
N ALA A 187 9.99 21.88 14.23
CA ALA A 187 9.50 22.95 15.10
C ALA A 187 7.96 23.00 15.25
N SER A 188 7.21 22.37 14.35
CA SER A 188 5.74 22.27 14.41
C SER A 188 5.21 21.16 13.55
N MET A 189 4.00 20.65 13.89
CA MET A 189 3.29 19.64 13.09
C MET A 189 2.99 20.15 11.68
N SER A 190 2.68 21.43 11.50
CA SER A 190 2.44 22.01 10.17
C SER A 190 3.69 21.94 9.28
N LYS A 191 4.87 22.29 9.82
CA LYS A 191 6.13 22.16 9.07
C LYS A 191 6.44 20.71 8.74
N PHE A 192 6.20 19.81 9.68
CA PHE A 192 6.40 18.38 9.49
C PHE A 192 5.45 17.81 8.44
N ALA A 193 4.14 18.17 8.49
CA ALA A 193 3.15 17.74 7.50
C ALA A 193 3.48 18.25 6.09
N ILE A 194 3.88 19.51 5.93
CA ILE A 194 4.32 20.06 4.64
C ILE A 194 5.54 19.27 4.11
N TRP A 195 6.51 19.02 4.96
CA TRP A 195 7.68 18.24 4.59
C TRP A 195 7.33 16.82 4.14
N LEU A 196 6.42 16.14 4.87
CA LEU A 196 5.93 14.81 4.50
C LEU A 196 5.25 14.83 3.13
N MET A 197 4.37 15.81 2.86
CA MET A 197 3.70 15.95 1.58
C MET A 197 4.68 16.22 0.44
N GLN A 198 5.64 17.12 0.64
CA GLN A 198 6.65 17.45 -0.37
C GLN A 198 7.57 16.27 -0.70
N ASN A 199 7.78 15.36 0.24
CA ASN A 199 8.59 14.16 0.05
C ASN A 199 7.75 12.92 -0.29
N GLY A 200 6.45 13.06 -0.53
CA GLY A 200 5.56 11.99 -0.96
C GLY A 200 5.22 10.95 0.11
N PHE A 201 5.37 11.30 1.40
CA PHE A 201 5.13 10.37 2.50
C PHE A 201 3.66 10.28 2.94
N ILE A 202 2.85 11.31 2.69
CA ILE A 202 1.42 11.35 3.01
C ILE A 202 0.72 12.18 1.93
N VAL A 203 -0.32 11.62 1.35
CA VAL A 203 -1.25 12.28 0.44
C VAL A 203 -2.64 12.26 1.07
#